data_1b86a984099d641a26ab0ec9753c0a8c
#
_entry.id   1b86a984099d641a26ab0ec9753c0a8c
#
_cell.length_a   1.000
_cell.length_b   1.000
_cell.length_c   1.000
_cell.angle_alpha   90.00
_cell.angle_beta   90.00
_cell.angle_gamma   90.00
#
_symmetry.space_group_name_H-M   'P 1'
#
loop_
_entity.id
_entity.type
_entity.pdbx_description
1 polymer ?
#
loop_
_entity_poly.entity_id
_entity_poly.type
_entity_poly.pdbx_seq_one_letter_code
_entity_poly.pdbx_strand_id
1 'polypeptide(L)'
;MVDIVFDIGRVLVALQPERLLGLLRAHGGVARTLEDVTSRIDLTGHETGRVDGMQLLQQIAALAPEPISMTALQEAWVDMLRPEATMLQLADRLSRRHRIFLLTNVGDLHWAYLEQVVGLHHYAMDVLRSDVAGVMKP
;
A
#
# COMPACT_ATOMS: atom_id res chain seq x y z
N MET A 1 -30.95 -2.81 0.20
CA MET A 1 -29.57 -2.71 0.73
C MET A 1 -28.80 -3.94 0.31
N VAL A 2 -27.57 -3.75 -0.16
CA VAL A 2 -26.66 -4.84 -0.53
C VAL A 2 -25.34 -4.68 0.21
N ASP A 3 -24.54 -5.72 0.19
CA ASP A 3 -23.17 -5.68 0.66
C ASP A 3 -22.26 -5.39 -0.53
N ILE A 4 -21.38 -4.41 -0.39
CA ILE A 4 -20.44 -4.02 -1.42
C ILE A 4 -19.02 -4.24 -0.91
N VAL A 5 -18.22 -4.95 -1.68
CA VAL A 5 -16.81 -5.19 -1.37
C VAL A 5 -15.95 -4.38 -2.31
N PHE A 6 -15.13 -3.46 -1.78
CA PHE A 6 -14.15 -2.71 -2.54
C PHE A 6 -12.75 -3.27 -2.34
N ASP A 7 -11.99 -3.31 -3.41
CA ASP A 7 -10.54 -3.32 -3.35
C ASP A 7 -10.03 -1.91 -3.01
N ILE A 8 -8.81 -1.79 -2.54
CA ILE A 8 -8.20 -0.50 -2.20
C ILE A 8 -7.24 -0.06 -3.29
N GLY A 9 -6.17 -0.82 -3.52
CA GLY A 9 -5.16 -0.47 -4.49
C GLY A 9 -5.72 -0.38 -5.90
N ARG A 10 -5.46 0.73 -6.59
CA ARG A 10 -5.93 1.04 -7.94
C ARG A 10 -7.45 1.17 -8.08
N VAL A 11 -8.15 1.22 -6.95
CA VAL A 11 -9.60 1.48 -6.90
C VAL A 11 -9.86 2.72 -6.04
N LEU A 12 -9.59 2.66 -4.74
CA LEU A 12 -9.75 3.79 -3.82
C LEU A 12 -8.50 4.65 -3.72
N VAL A 13 -7.34 4.09 -4.06
CA VAL A 13 -6.06 4.80 -4.12
C VAL A 13 -5.34 4.45 -5.42
N ALA A 14 -4.70 5.44 -6.04
CA ALA A 14 -3.77 5.24 -7.14
C ALA A 14 -2.38 4.90 -6.61
N LEU A 15 -1.56 4.24 -7.43
CA LEU A 15 -0.17 3.95 -7.12
C LEU A 15 0.73 4.85 -7.96
N GLN A 16 1.51 5.72 -7.30
CA GLN A 16 2.45 6.64 -7.93
C GLN A 16 3.85 6.45 -7.33
N PRO A 17 4.67 5.56 -7.92
CA PRO A 17 5.96 5.17 -7.32
C PRO A 17 7.12 6.11 -7.64
N GLU A 18 6.88 7.26 -8.29
CA GLU A 18 7.94 8.12 -8.83
C GLU A 18 8.93 8.59 -7.76
N ARG A 19 8.45 8.90 -6.56
CA ARG A 19 9.32 9.33 -5.46
C ARG A 19 10.25 8.20 -5.01
N LEU A 20 9.71 6.98 -4.88
CA LEU A 20 10.50 5.80 -4.52
C LEU A 20 11.55 5.50 -5.58
N LEU A 21 11.16 5.48 -6.84
CA LEU A 21 12.07 5.20 -7.96
C LEU A 21 13.15 6.27 -8.08
N GLY A 22 12.79 7.54 -7.90
CA GLY A 22 13.74 8.64 -7.90
C GLY A 22 14.75 8.55 -6.75
N LEU A 23 14.28 8.16 -5.56
CA LEU A 23 15.16 7.98 -4.40
C LEU A 23 16.17 6.85 -4.64
N LEU A 24 15.72 5.71 -5.15
CA LEU A 24 16.62 4.60 -5.49
C LEU A 24 17.64 4.99 -6.53
N ARG A 25 17.23 5.68 -7.60
CA ARG A 25 18.16 6.14 -8.65
C ARG A 25 19.17 7.16 -8.14
N ALA A 26 18.76 8.06 -7.26
CA ALA A 26 19.65 9.04 -6.65
C ALA A 26 20.77 8.38 -5.82
N HIS A 27 20.56 7.13 -5.39
CA HIS A 27 21.53 6.33 -4.63
C HIS A 27 22.14 5.19 -5.45
N GLY A 28 22.10 5.31 -6.77
CA GLY A 28 22.76 4.39 -7.71
C GLY A 28 21.94 3.16 -8.09
N GLY A 29 20.68 3.06 -7.69
CA GLY A 29 19.79 1.99 -8.08
C GLY A 29 19.38 2.05 -9.55
N VAL A 30 19.01 0.91 -10.13
CA VAL A 30 18.70 0.79 -11.57
C VAL A 30 17.22 0.51 -11.84
N ALA A 31 16.40 0.34 -10.82
CA ALA A 31 14.97 0.08 -10.97
C ALA A 31 14.29 1.27 -11.67
N ARG A 32 13.48 0.99 -12.69
CA ARG A 32 12.75 2.00 -13.48
C ARG A 32 11.25 1.97 -13.24
N THR A 33 10.72 0.85 -12.79
CA THR A 33 9.28 0.64 -12.57
C THR A 33 9.05 0.08 -11.18
N LEU A 34 7.81 0.18 -10.71
CA LEU A 34 7.43 -0.45 -9.44
C LEU A 34 7.61 -1.96 -9.51
N GLU A 35 7.33 -2.58 -10.64
CA GLU A 35 7.54 -4.02 -10.84
C GLU A 35 9.02 -4.40 -10.71
N ASP A 36 9.94 -3.57 -11.19
CA ASP A 36 11.38 -3.81 -11.00
C ASP A 36 11.74 -3.87 -9.52
N VAL A 37 11.07 -3.10 -8.68
CA VAL A 37 11.26 -3.14 -7.22
C VAL A 37 10.58 -4.36 -6.61
N THR A 38 9.30 -4.53 -6.88
CA THR A 38 8.49 -5.57 -6.21
C THR A 38 8.91 -6.98 -6.58
N SER A 39 9.47 -7.20 -7.77
CA SER A 39 9.99 -8.51 -8.19
C SER A 39 11.28 -8.92 -7.47
N ARG A 40 11.94 -8.00 -6.78
CA ARG A 40 13.23 -8.23 -6.10
C ARG A 40 13.14 -8.20 -4.58
N ILE A 41 11.95 -8.03 -4.03
CA ILE A 41 11.68 -8.02 -2.60
C ILE A 41 10.64 -9.09 -2.27
N ASP A 42 10.53 -9.45 -1.01
CA ASP A 42 9.51 -10.40 -0.56
C ASP A 42 8.20 -9.68 -0.24
N LEU A 43 7.55 -9.16 -1.28
CA LEU A 43 6.28 -8.47 -1.13
C LEU A 43 5.19 -9.39 -0.60
N THR A 44 5.12 -10.63 -1.08
CA THR A 44 4.15 -11.62 -0.60
C THR A 44 4.36 -11.90 0.89
N GLY A 45 5.60 -12.04 1.35
CA GLY A 45 5.90 -12.18 2.78
C GLY A 45 5.43 -10.98 3.59
N HIS A 46 5.64 -9.77 3.05
CA HIS A 46 5.19 -8.54 3.70
C HIS A 46 3.66 -8.45 3.76
N GLU A 47 2.98 -8.73 2.67
CA GLU A 47 1.52 -8.66 2.59
C GLU A 47 0.79 -9.84 3.22
N THR A 48 1.52 -10.83 3.71
CA THR A 48 0.98 -11.92 4.55
C THR A 48 1.44 -11.87 6.01
N GLY A 49 2.13 -10.78 6.40
CA GLY A 49 2.51 -10.53 7.77
C GLY A 49 3.79 -11.21 8.24
N ARG A 50 4.51 -11.95 7.36
CA ARG A 50 5.76 -12.63 7.73
C ARG A 50 6.98 -11.70 7.71
N VAL A 51 6.94 -10.68 6.85
CA VAL A 51 7.99 -9.67 6.70
C VAL A 51 7.41 -8.34 7.14
N ASP A 52 7.94 -7.77 8.22
CA ASP A 52 7.46 -6.49 8.70
C ASP A 52 7.96 -5.31 7.84
N GLY A 53 7.43 -4.11 8.13
CA GLY A 53 7.77 -2.91 7.35
C GLY A 53 9.25 -2.58 7.35
N MET A 54 9.93 -2.70 8.48
CA MET A 54 11.37 -2.43 8.58
C MET A 54 12.18 -3.43 7.75
N GLN A 55 11.84 -4.71 7.82
CA GLN A 55 12.49 -5.76 7.02
C GLN A 55 12.29 -5.50 5.53
N LEU A 56 11.08 -5.09 5.14
CA LEU A 56 10.80 -4.75 3.75
C LEU A 56 11.64 -3.56 3.28
N LEU A 57 11.72 -2.50 4.09
CA LEU A 57 12.52 -1.32 3.76
C LEU A 57 14.00 -1.66 3.63
N GLN A 58 14.52 -2.58 4.45
CA GLN A 58 15.90 -3.07 4.31
C GLN A 58 16.11 -3.79 2.97
N GLN A 59 15.14 -4.59 2.53
CA GLN A 59 15.20 -5.25 1.22
C GLN A 59 15.18 -4.22 0.09
N ILE A 60 14.35 -3.19 0.18
CA ILE A 60 14.29 -2.11 -0.81
C ILE A 60 15.60 -1.33 -0.83
N ALA A 61 16.16 -1.00 0.33
CA ALA A 61 17.43 -0.29 0.45
C ALA A 61 18.58 -1.05 -0.24
N ALA A 62 18.54 -2.38 -0.21
CA ALA A 62 19.55 -3.21 -0.86
C ALA A 62 19.51 -3.15 -2.40
N LEU A 63 18.48 -2.54 -2.98
CA LEU A 63 18.40 -2.31 -4.43
C LEU A 63 19.22 -1.11 -4.91
N ALA A 64 19.81 -0.36 -4.00
CA ALA A 64 20.70 0.75 -4.30
C ALA A 64 22.07 0.50 -3.65
N PRO A 65 23.20 0.74 -4.36
CA PRO A 65 24.53 0.51 -3.79
C PRO A 65 24.92 1.54 -2.72
N GLU A 66 24.36 2.76 -2.76
CA GLU A 66 24.63 3.79 -1.77
C GLU A 66 23.61 3.73 -0.63
N PRO A 67 24.03 3.95 0.63
CA PRO A 67 23.10 3.89 1.78
C PRO A 67 21.98 4.91 1.67
N ILE A 68 20.76 4.48 1.99
CA ILE A 68 19.57 5.33 2.00
C ILE A 68 19.04 5.41 3.43
N SER A 69 18.62 6.62 3.86
CA SER A 69 17.94 6.80 5.14
C SER A 69 16.64 5.97 5.18
N MET A 70 16.44 5.21 6.27
CA MET A 70 15.22 4.43 6.46
C MET A 70 13.99 5.35 6.55
N THR A 71 14.11 6.52 7.15
CA THR A 71 13.03 7.51 7.21
C THR A 71 12.65 7.98 5.80
N ALA A 72 13.63 8.34 4.97
CA ALA A 72 13.36 8.76 3.60
C ALA A 72 12.71 7.65 2.78
N LEU A 73 13.16 6.42 2.99
CA LEU A 73 12.63 5.26 2.29
C LEU A 73 11.19 4.95 2.69
N GLN A 74 10.90 5.03 4.00
CA GLN A 74 9.53 4.85 4.50
C GLN A 74 8.58 5.91 3.94
N GLU A 75 9.00 7.16 3.95
CA GLU A 75 8.22 8.26 3.37
C GLU A 75 7.92 8.02 1.89
N ALA A 76 8.92 7.58 1.12
CA ALA A 76 8.76 7.29 -0.29
C ALA A 76 7.85 6.08 -0.54
N TRP A 77 7.92 5.06 0.33
CA TRP A 77 7.07 3.87 0.23
C TRP A 77 5.60 4.19 0.46
N VAL A 78 5.26 4.98 1.48
CA VAL A 78 3.88 5.36 1.75
C VAL A 78 3.37 6.45 0.79
N ASP A 79 4.25 7.31 0.29
CA ASP A 79 3.92 8.39 -0.65
C ASP A 79 3.36 7.87 -1.98
N MET A 80 3.64 6.60 -2.33
CA MET A 80 3.09 6.03 -3.57
C MET A 80 1.59 5.86 -3.55
N LEU A 81 0.95 5.85 -2.37
CA LEU A 81 -0.49 5.72 -2.26
C LEU A 81 -1.13 7.10 -2.37
N ARG A 82 -1.91 7.31 -3.43
CA ARG A 82 -2.60 8.57 -3.70
C ARG A 82 -4.11 8.36 -3.64
N PRO A 83 -4.83 9.02 -2.70
CA PRO A 83 -6.28 8.88 -2.63
C PRO A 83 -6.96 9.26 -3.94
N GLU A 84 -7.90 8.43 -4.38
CA GLU A 84 -8.77 8.69 -5.53
C GLU A 84 -10.05 9.36 -5.02
N ALA A 85 -10.09 10.70 -5.06
CA ALA A 85 -11.17 11.48 -4.49
C ALA A 85 -12.55 11.07 -5.02
N THR A 86 -12.67 10.85 -6.33
CA THR A 86 -13.94 10.45 -6.96
C THR A 86 -14.43 9.11 -6.43
N MET A 87 -13.54 8.13 -6.29
CA MET A 87 -13.89 6.80 -5.79
C MET A 87 -14.21 6.82 -4.30
N LEU A 88 -13.48 7.61 -3.53
CA LEU A 88 -13.76 7.78 -2.09
C LEU A 88 -15.09 8.46 -1.86
N GLN A 89 -15.46 9.44 -2.68
CA GLN A 89 -16.78 10.08 -2.64
C GLN A 89 -17.88 9.09 -3.00
N LEU A 90 -17.65 8.21 -3.98
CA LEU A 90 -18.58 7.15 -4.32
C LEU A 90 -18.78 6.18 -3.14
N ALA A 91 -17.69 5.74 -2.52
CA ALA A 91 -17.75 4.86 -1.36
C ALA A 91 -18.53 5.52 -0.21
N ASP A 92 -18.30 6.80 0.05
CA ASP A 92 -19.03 7.56 1.08
C ASP A 92 -20.54 7.58 0.78
N ARG A 93 -20.93 7.89 -0.45
CA ARG A 93 -22.35 7.92 -0.84
C ARG A 93 -22.99 6.54 -0.71
N LEU A 94 -22.29 5.48 -1.15
CA LEU A 94 -22.80 4.11 -1.06
C LEU A 94 -22.93 3.63 0.38
N SER A 95 -22.01 4.05 1.25
CA SER A 95 -22.02 3.65 2.67
C SER A 95 -23.27 4.12 3.43
N ARG A 96 -23.95 5.15 2.91
CA ARG A 96 -25.19 5.66 3.52
C ARG A 96 -26.41 4.77 3.27
N ARG A 97 -26.32 3.88 2.29
CA ARG A 97 -27.44 3.00 1.87
C ARG A 97 -27.07 1.52 1.86
N HIS A 98 -25.79 1.22 1.85
CA HIS A 98 -25.27 -0.14 1.71
C HIS A 98 -24.18 -0.39 2.73
N ARG A 99 -23.94 -1.66 3.04
CA ARG A 99 -22.79 -2.05 3.87
C ARG A 99 -21.56 -2.16 2.98
N ILE A 100 -20.50 -1.45 3.35
CA ILE A 100 -19.24 -1.43 2.62
C ILE A 100 -18.22 -2.28 3.38
N PHE A 101 -17.56 -3.16 2.66
CA PHE A 101 -16.45 -3.96 3.17
C PHE A 101 -15.24 -3.74 2.29
N LEU A 102 -14.04 -3.81 2.86
CA LEU A 102 -12.79 -3.71 2.14
C LEU A 102 -12.07 -5.04 2.19
N LEU A 103 -11.53 -5.45 1.04
CA LEU A 103 -10.71 -6.65 0.90
C LEU A 103 -9.43 -6.25 0.20
N THR A 104 -8.29 -6.33 0.88
CA THR A 104 -7.04 -5.80 0.36
C THR A 104 -5.84 -6.68 0.66
N ASN A 105 -4.93 -6.77 -0.32
CA ASN A 105 -3.55 -7.23 -0.09
C ASN A 105 -2.72 -6.01 0.31
N VAL A 106 -2.22 -6.00 1.53
CA VAL A 106 -1.53 -4.84 2.10
C VAL A 106 -0.56 -5.27 3.20
N GLY A 107 0.50 -4.48 3.39
CA GLY A 107 1.39 -4.61 4.54
C GLY A 107 1.13 -3.52 5.59
N ASP A 108 1.86 -3.60 6.70
CA ASP A 108 1.65 -2.76 7.87
C ASP A 108 1.84 -1.26 7.62
N LEU A 109 2.89 -0.88 6.87
CA LEU A 109 3.20 0.54 6.62
C LEU A 109 2.12 1.20 5.76
N HIS A 110 1.70 0.56 4.69
CA HIS A 110 0.63 1.07 3.84
C HIS A 110 -0.71 1.12 4.57
N TRP A 111 -1.01 0.09 5.37
CA TRP A 111 -2.25 0.09 6.14
C TRP A 111 -2.30 1.22 7.16
N ALA A 112 -1.22 1.46 7.89
CA ALA A 112 -1.15 2.57 8.85
C ALA A 112 -1.42 3.91 8.17
N TYR A 113 -0.85 4.15 7.00
CA TYR A 113 -1.09 5.33 6.20
C TYR A 113 -2.56 5.43 5.75
N LEU A 114 -3.12 4.35 5.21
CA LEU A 114 -4.51 4.32 4.74
C LEU A 114 -5.49 4.62 5.88
N GLU A 115 -5.23 4.07 7.06
CA GLU A 115 -6.08 4.28 8.22
C GLU A 115 -5.97 5.71 8.77
N GLN A 116 -4.76 6.24 8.89
CA GLN A 116 -4.50 7.54 9.52
C GLN A 116 -4.77 8.73 8.58
N VAL A 117 -4.42 8.60 7.30
CA VAL A 117 -4.46 9.71 6.34
C VAL A 117 -5.72 9.65 5.48
N VAL A 118 -6.03 8.48 4.92
CA VAL A 118 -7.19 8.32 4.04
C VAL A 118 -8.48 8.13 4.84
N GLY A 119 -8.39 7.54 6.02
CA GLY A 119 -9.55 7.37 6.92
C GLY A 119 -10.57 6.37 6.40
N LEU A 120 -10.13 5.24 5.85
CA LEU A 120 -11.01 4.24 5.22
C LEU A 120 -12.07 3.69 6.18
N HIS A 121 -11.83 3.73 7.49
CA HIS A 121 -12.81 3.29 8.49
C HIS A 121 -14.10 4.14 8.49
N HIS A 122 -14.07 5.34 7.93
CA HIS A 122 -15.28 6.15 7.78
C HIS A 122 -16.25 5.59 6.73
N TYR A 123 -15.78 4.77 5.80
CA TYR A 123 -16.59 4.24 4.70
C TYR A 123 -16.96 2.78 4.87
N ALA A 124 -16.18 2.01 5.61
CA ALA A 124 -16.31 0.57 5.68
C ALA A 124 -16.78 0.10 7.06
N MET A 125 -17.64 -0.92 7.08
CA MET A 125 -18.02 -1.62 8.31
C MET A 125 -16.89 -2.52 8.80
N ASP A 126 -16.15 -3.14 7.89
CA ASP A 126 -15.06 -4.04 8.21
C ASP A 126 -14.06 -4.13 7.06
N VAL A 127 -12.85 -4.54 7.39
CA VAL A 127 -11.74 -4.67 6.46
C VAL A 127 -11.09 -6.04 6.65
N LEU A 128 -10.95 -6.79 5.55
CA LEU A 128 -10.16 -8.00 5.53
C LEU A 128 -8.80 -7.70 4.90
N ARG A 129 -7.76 -7.79 5.71
CA ARG A 129 -6.38 -7.47 5.34
C ARG A 129 -5.55 -8.74 5.22
N SER A 130 -4.79 -8.86 4.12
CA SER A 130 -3.91 -10.01 3.90
C SER A 130 -2.83 -10.17 4.97
N ASP A 131 -2.26 -9.05 5.47
CA ASP A 131 -1.21 -9.09 6.48
C ASP A 131 -1.70 -9.61 7.84
N VAL A 132 -2.96 -9.42 8.17
CA VAL A 132 -3.60 -9.97 9.37
C VAL A 132 -4.08 -11.40 9.13
N ALA A 133 -4.69 -11.65 7.99
CA ALA A 133 -5.22 -12.98 7.64
C ALA A 133 -4.12 -14.01 7.35
N GLY A 134 -2.93 -13.57 6.97
CA GLY A 134 -1.80 -14.45 6.63
C GLY A 134 -1.89 -15.08 5.25
N VAL A 135 -2.82 -14.63 4.41
CA VAL A 135 -3.02 -15.13 3.04
C VAL A 135 -3.31 -13.99 2.10
N MET A 136 -2.95 -14.17 0.82
CA MET A 136 -3.26 -13.24 -0.25
C MET A 136 -4.64 -13.54 -0.85
N LYS A 137 -5.36 -12.51 -1.27
CA LYS A 137 -6.51 -12.71 -2.15
C LYS A 137 -6.02 -13.05 -3.56
N PRO A 138 -6.84 -13.75 -4.36
CA PRO A 138 -6.53 -14.03 -5.76
C PRO A 138 -6.30 -12.77 -6.59
#